data_d6d68206c8f9d1f7d192b71685e431a6
#
_entry.id   d6d68206c8f9d1f7d192b71685e431a6
#
_cell.length_a   1.000
_cell.length_b   1.000
_cell.length_c   1.000
_cell.angle_alpha   90.00
_cell.angle_beta   90.00
_cell.angle_gamma   90.00
#
_symmetry.space_group_name_H-M   'P 1'
#
loop_
_entity.id
_entity.type
_entity.pdbx_description
1 polymer ?
#
loop_
_entity_poly.entity_id
_entity_poly.type
_entity_poly.pdbx_seq_one_letter_code
_entity_poly.pdbx_strand_id
1 'polypeptide(L)'
;MVERSHSNNPNKRRRGLIVSSQGWQRLQAAEHLSSIQDNQGKPYTLEQLGERTGLSSNTLTKLRRRHKPVDWQTLDSYFEAFNLKMGRHDVINPEQNSPDTDLAALQQAPLKGQLPVDSPFYTYRGEIEQVCAQEVLKPGALIRIKAPRQFGKTSLMAQTLSHARDRGLRTSVVNLQGLNCQVMQDPDRFLQWFCAVVAKDLGLPNELASRWDDLFGSSYSCSDYFETYLLPAAPTPLLLVIEELDELFAYSDLATDFFGMLRSWYEQGRYGLEQRAIWTNLRLAIIHSTEVWLPLTLHQSPFNVGLLVELPKFNPTEVEQLTCRYGLNPPGAYSQAMFALVGGHPYLTQLCLFYLAQGQLTIEDLSSEAIAYHPIFNSYLRRQLQLMEQEPGLLDTMQQVAQNPAGIELPHQSAYRLQGLSAITLKDRLAVPSCELYRQYFAS
;
A
#
# COMPACT_ATOMS: atom_id res chain seq x y z
N MET A 1 -57.79 21.61 1.80
CA MET A 1 -57.33 23.01 1.80
C MET A 1 -56.39 23.23 2.94
N VAL A 2 -55.27 23.74 2.66
CA VAL A 2 -54.16 24.40 3.31
C VAL A 2 -52.87 23.65 3.10
N GLU A 3 -52.20 24.07 2.03
CA GLU A 3 -50.79 23.86 1.76
C GLU A 3 -49.94 24.51 2.86
N ARG A 4 -48.96 23.80 3.39
CA ARG A 4 -47.85 24.37 4.14
C ARG A 4 -46.59 24.30 3.29
N SER A 5 -46.28 25.43 2.70
CA SER A 5 -45.01 25.74 2.06
C SER A 5 -43.85 25.58 3.05
N HIS A 6 -42.90 24.69 2.75
CA HIS A 6 -41.61 24.63 3.42
C HIS A 6 -40.70 25.70 2.82
N SER A 7 -40.50 26.78 3.54
CA SER A 7 -39.51 27.81 3.25
C SER A 7 -38.11 27.22 3.41
N ASN A 8 -37.40 27.12 2.29
CA ASN A 8 -35.96 26.83 2.24
C ASN A 8 -35.20 28.04 2.80
N ASN A 9 -34.62 27.92 3.98
CA ASN A 9 -33.80 28.93 4.61
C ASN A 9 -32.32 28.76 4.13
N PRO A 10 -31.73 29.67 3.30
CA PRO A 10 -30.42 29.50 2.74
C PRO A 10 -29.26 29.84 3.69
N ASN A 11 -29.47 30.01 4.97
CA ASN A 11 -28.48 30.47 5.95
C ASN A 11 -28.15 29.45 7.05
N LYS A 12 -28.09 28.13 6.74
CA LYS A 12 -27.36 27.21 7.60
C LYS A 12 -25.87 27.44 7.40
N ARG A 13 -25.20 28.15 8.33
CA ARG A 13 -23.74 28.24 8.45
C ARG A 13 -23.16 26.85 8.28
N ARG A 14 -22.33 26.65 7.24
CA ARG A 14 -21.57 25.39 7.04
C ARG A 14 -20.68 25.20 8.27
N ARG A 15 -20.89 24.09 8.96
CA ARG A 15 -20.23 23.73 10.21
C ARG A 15 -18.72 23.62 10.01
N GLY A 16 -17.93 23.87 11.07
CA GLY A 16 -16.49 23.98 11.01
C GLY A 16 -15.76 22.72 10.55
N LEU A 17 -14.67 22.90 9.82
CA LEU A 17 -13.84 21.86 9.23
C LEU A 17 -12.44 21.88 9.83
N ILE A 18 -11.76 20.74 9.83
CA ILE A 18 -10.35 20.60 10.22
C ILE A 18 -9.56 20.14 8.98
N VAL A 19 -8.37 20.68 8.77
CA VAL A 19 -7.49 20.22 7.70
C VAL A 19 -7.08 18.77 7.95
N SER A 20 -7.28 17.89 6.98
CA SER A 20 -6.86 16.50 7.03
C SER A 20 -5.33 16.37 7.05
N SER A 21 -4.80 15.19 7.36
CA SER A 21 -3.36 14.96 7.28
C SER A 21 -2.82 15.17 5.87
N GLN A 22 -3.56 14.73 4.86
CA GLN A 22 -3.23 14.92 3.46
C GLN A 22 -3.28 16.40 3.05
N GLY A 23 -4.34 17.11 3.41
CA GLY A 23 -4.45 18.54 3.14
C GLY A 23 -3.34 19.35 3.80
N TRP A 24 -2.95 18.97 5.02
CA TRP A 24 -1.85 19.60 5.72
C TRP A 24 -0.50 19.39 5.04
N GLN A 25 -0.21 18.17 4.59
CA GLN A 25 1.04 17.89 3.85
C GLN A 25 1.11 18.67 2.53
N ARG A 26 -0.01 18.75 1.80
CA ARG A 26 -0.09 19.57 0.58
C ARG A 26 0.18 21.05 0.86
N LEU A 27 -0.41 21.60 1.92
CA LEU A 27 -0.17 22.97 2.35
C LEU A 27 1.29 23.22 2.73
N GLN A 28 1.88 22.35 3.54
CA GLN A 28 3.29 22.48 3.94
C GLN A 28 4.24 22.42 2.75
N ALA A 29 3.99 21.52 1.79
CA ALA A 29 4.78 21.41 0.57
C ALA A 29 4.68 22.69 -0.28
N ALA A 30 3.48 23.25 -0.43
CA ALA A 30 3.27 24.49 -1.17
C ALA A 30 3.82 25.72 -0.44
N GLU A 31 3.69 25.79 0.89
CA GLU A 31 4.36 26.81 1.72
C GLU A 31 5.88 26.77 1.51
N HIS A 32 6.45 25.57 1.54
CA HIS A 32 7.90 25.41 1.38
C HIS A 32 8.37 25.84 -0.02
N LEU A 33 7.69 25.39 -1.08
CA LEU A 33 8.01 25.80 -2.46
C LEU A 33 7.90 27.31 -2.64
N SER A 34 6.82 27.91 -2.11
CA SER A 34 6.63 29.36 -2.14
C SER A 34 7.71 30.09 -1.33
N SER A 35 8.15 29.53 -0.19
CA SER A 35 9.20 30.15 0.63
C SER A 35 10.55 30.21 -0.09
N ILE A 36 10.85 29.23 -0.94
CA ILE A 36 12.06 29.24 -1.78
C ILE A 36 12.00 30.38 -2.80
N GLN A 37 10.82 30.63 -3.37
CA GLN A 37 10.63 31.66 -4.40
C GLN A 37 10.54 33.07 -3.81
N ASP A 38 9.77 33.25 -2.74
CA ASP A 38 9.34 34.57 -2.26
C ASP A 38 9.97 34.96 -0.92
N ASN A 39 10.56 34.01 -0.16
CA ASN A 39 11.09 34.26 1.18
C ASN A 39 12.52 33.75 1.40
N GLN A 40 13.34 33.73 0.34
CA GLN A 40 14.75 33.32 0.38
C GLN A 40 14.98 31.93 1.00
N GLY A 41 14.02 31.02 0.87
CA GLY A 41 14.07 29.66 1.44
C GLY A 41 13.82 29.59 2.95
N LYS A 42 13.47 30.71 3.62
CA LYS A 42 13.14 30.71 5.05
C LYS A 42 11.65 30.42 5.24
N PRO A 43 11.26 29.62 6.26
CA PRO A 43 9.85 29.40 6.60
C PRO A 43 9.12 30.73 6.85
N TYR A 44 7.85 30.82 6.44
CA TYR A 44 7.03 31.99 6.72
C TYR A 44 6.75 32.14 8.21
N THR A 45 6.82 33.37 8.72
CA THR A 45 6.32 33.72 10.05
C THR A 45 4.79 33.78 10.04
N LEU A 46 4.16 33.74 11.23
CA LEU A 46 2.70 33.88 11.35
C LEU A 46 2.20 35.23 10.82
N GLU A 47 3.00 36.27 10.90
CA GLU A 47 2.72 37.60 10.41
C GLU A 47 2.71 37.63 8.88
N GLN A 48 3.76 37.09 8.25
CA GLN A 48 3.82 36.93 6.79
C GLN A 48 2.72 36.03 6.23
N LEU A 49 2.37 34.97 6.95
CA LEU A 49 1.21 34.13 6.60
C LEU A 49 -0.11 34.91 6.70
N GLY A 50 -0.24 35.77 7.73
CA GLY A 50 -1.39 36.63 7.88
C GLY A 50 -1.56 37.61 6.74
N GLU A 51 -0.49 38.26 6.32
CA GLU A 51 -0.47 39.17 5.15
C GLU A 51 -0.84 38.43 3.86
N ARG A 52 -0.30 37.23 3.66
CA ARG A 52 -0.52 36.46 2.42
C ARG A 52 -1.91 35.85 2.33
N THR A 53 -2.45 35.36 3.44
CA THR A 53 -3.75 34.66 3.49
C THR A 53 -4.93 35.54 3.84
N GLY A 54 -4.68 36.75 4.34
CA GLY A 54 -5.71 37.61 4.88
C GLY A 54 -6.29 37.13 6.25
N LEU A 55 -5.67 36.14 6.87
CA LEU A 55 -6.17 35.52 8.11
C LEU A 55 -5.47 36.09 9.34
N SER A 56 -6.21 36.19 10.46
CA SER A 56 -5.62 36.64 11.72
C SER A 56 -4.63 35.61 12.28
N SER A 57 -3.59 36.05 13.01
CA SER A 57 -2.60 35.14 13.64
C SER A 57 -3.25 34.12 14.57
N ASN A 58 -4.37 34.46 15.21
CA ASN A 58 -5.15 33.53 16.04
C ASN A 58 -5.82 32.43 15.20
N THR A 59 -6.38 32.80 14.02
CA THR A 59 -7.00 31.86 13.09
C THR A 59 -5.94 30.92 12.48
N LEU A 60 -4.79 31.47 12.07
CA LEU A 60 -3.65 30.69 11.57
C LEU A 60 -3.13 29.71 12.63
N THR A 61 -3.02 30.13 13.89
CA THR A 61 -2.62 29.24 14.98
C THR A 61 -3.61 28.10 15.20
N LYS A 62 -4.92 28.38 15.16
CA LYS A 62 -5.96 27.35 15.27
C LYS A 62 -5.88 26.35 14.13
N LEU A 63 -5.71 26.85 12.90
CA LEU A 63 -5.62 26.05 11.68
C LEU A 63 -4.36 25.15 11.71
N ARG A 64 -3.21 25.70 12.06
CA ARG A 64 -1.93 24.97 12.13
C ARG A 64 -1.88 23.93 13.25
N ARG A 65 -2.57 24.16 14.36
CA ARG A 65 -2.72 23.19 15.47
C ARG A 65 -3.68 22.06 15.14
N ARG A 66 -4.54 22.21 14.13
CA ARG A 66 -5.48 21.18 13.64
C ARG A 66 -6.39 20.54 14.72
N HIS A 67 -6.57 21.22 15.88
CA HIS A 67 -7.39 20.72 16.99
C HIS A 67 -8.75 21.38 17.09
N LYS A 68 -8.96 22.50 16.39
CA LYS A 68 -10.22 23.25 16.42
C LYS A 68 -10.74 23.46 15.01
N PRO A 69 -12.02 23.20 14.78
CA PRO A 69 -12.63 23.42 13.48
C PRO A 69 -12.64 24.90 13.11
N VAL A 70 -12.45 25.18 11.83
CA VAL A 70 -12.57 26.50 11.19
C VAL A 70 -13.59 26.43 10.05
N ASP A 71 -14.11 27.56 9.60
CA ASP A 71 -15.07 27.57 8.51
C ASP A 71 -14.41 27.26 7.15
N TRP A 72 -15.25 26.85 6.18
CA TRP A 72 -14.78 26.50 4.83
C TRP A 72 -14.01 27.64 4.16
N GLN A 73 -14.50 28.87 4.26
CA GLN A 73 -13.86 30.02 3.61
C GLN A 73 -12.46 30.28 4.14
N THR A 74 -12.27 30.12 5.45
CA THR A 74 -10.97 30.25 6.11
C THR A 74 -9.97 29.23 5.57
N LEU A 75 -10.38 27.98 5.37
CA LEU A 75 -9.52 26.95 4.80
C LEU A 75 -9.22 27.22 3.33
N ASP A 76 -10.25 27.53 2.57
CA ASP A 76 -10.13 27.81 1.14
C ASP A 76 -9.18 28.97 0.87
N SER A 77 -9.32 30.08 1.62
CA SER A 77 -8.39 31.23 1.53
C SER A 77 -6.93 30.83 1.83
N TYR A 78 -6.72 29.88 2.76
CA TYR A 78 -5.36 29.44 3.05
C TYR A 78 -4.79 28.58 1.95
N PHE A 79 -5.59 27.69 1.34
CA PHE A 79 -5.18 26.89 0.17
C PHE A 79 -4.92 27.79 -1.06
N GLU A 80 -5.81 28.72 -1.34
CA GLU A 80 -5.69 29.66 -2.47
C GLU A 80 -4.44 30.56 -2.37
N ALA A 81 -4.06 30.98 -1.17
CA ALA A 81 -2.86 31.80 -0.95
C ALA A 81 -1.56 31.10 -1.37
N PHE A 82 -1.59 29.77 -1.50
CA PHE A 82 -0.48 28.96 -2.00
C PHE A 82 -0.80 28.27 -3.34
N ASN A 83 -1.70 28.84 -4.12
CA ASN A 83 -2.12 28.34 -5.44
C ASN A 83 -2.62 26.88 -5.42
N LEU A 84 -3.21 26.46 -4.31
CA LEU A 84 -3.82 25.15 -4.15
C LEU A 84 -5.33 25.26 -4.24
N LYS A 85 -5.96 24.37 -5.01
CA LYS A 85 -7.41 24.19 -4.97
C LYS A 85 -7.74 23.17 -3.88
N MET A 86 -8.57 23.57 -2.90
CA MET A 86 -8.99 22.70 -1.83
C MET A 86 -9.97 21.62 -2.34
N GLY A 87 -9.64 20.34 -2.09
CA GLY A 87 -10.46 19.19 -2.41
C GLY A 87 -11.19 18.61 -1.18
N ARG A 88 -12.10 17.67 -1.42
CA ARG A 88 -12.84 16.98 -0.32
C ARG A 88 -11.92 16.20 0.61
N HIS A 89 -10.79 15.73 0.13
CA HIS A 89 -9.79 14.96 0.90
C HIS A 89 -8.88 15.84 1.76
N ASP A 90 -8.85 17.15 1.51
CA ASP A 90 -8.02 18.09 2.26
C ASP A 90 -8.63 18.48 3.62
N VAL A 91 -9.89 18.17 3.85
CA VAL A 91 -10.64 18.60 5.03
C VAL A 91 -11.42 17.45 5.67
N ILE A 92 -11.54 17.51 6.98
CA ILE A 92 -12.36 16.61 7.80
C ILE A 92 -13.47 17.44 8.44
N ASN A 93 -14.71 16.98 8.34
CA ASN A 93 -15.80 17.55 9.09
C ASN A 93 -15.93 16.82 10.45
N PRO A 94 -15.52 17.43 11.57
CA PRO A 94 -15.56 16.76 12.87
C PRO A 94 -16.97 16.40 13.36
N GLU A 95 -18.02 16.99 12.76
CA GLU A 95 -19.40 16.64 13.10
C GLU A 95 -20.01 15.58 12.15
N GLN A 96 -19.38 15.32 11.01
CA GLN A 96 -19.72 14.18 10.14
C GLN A 96 -18.92 12.91 10.50
N ASN A 97 -17.83 13.05 11.24
CA ASN A 97 -17.17 11.97 11.95
C ASN A 97 -17.81 11.75 13.33
N SER A 98 -19.14 11.70 13.38
CA SER A 98 -19.80 11.11 14.53
C SER A 98 -19.50 9.61 14.51
N PRO A 99 -19.32 8.96 15.67
CA PRO A 99 -19.10 7.50 15.77
C PRO A 99 -20.11 6.67 14.97
N ASP A 100 -21.30 7.22 14.72
CA ASP A 100 -22.38 6.55 13.99
C ASP A 100 -22.15 6.37 12.49
N THR A 101 -21.35 7.25 11.83
CA THR A 101 -21.08 7.11 10.38
C THR A 101 -19.97 6.09 10.12
N ASP A 102 -18.99 6.02 11.01
CA ASP A 102 -17.93 5.00 10.94
C ASP A 102 -18.45 3.63 11.40
N LEU A 103 -19.37 3.57 12.36
CA LEU A 103 -20.07 2.35 12.76
C LEU A 103 -20.88 1.71 11.63
N ALA A 104 -21.48 2.49 10.74
CA ALA A 104 -22.16 1.96 9.54
C ALA A 104 -21.19 1.33 8.54
N ALA A 105 -19.95 1.84 8.42
CA ALA A 105 -18.89 1.24 7.64
C ALA A 105 -18.33 -0.03 8.30
N LEU A 106 -18.33 -0.09 9.65
CA LEU A 106 -17.93 -1.26 10.44
C LEU A 106 -18.93 -2.42 10.38
N GLN A 107 -20.18 -2.17 9.99
CA GLN A 107 -21.18 -3.22 9.80
C GLN A 107 -21.01 -4.04 8.52
N GLN A 108 -20.05 -3.68 7.67
CA GLN A 108 -19.64 -4.48 6.53
C GLN A 108 -18.73 -5.62 6.99
N ALA A 109 -18.63 -6.69 6.17
CA ALA A 109 -17.79 -7.85 6.48
C ALA A 109 -16.33 -7.46 6.78
N PRO A 110 -15.57 -8.27 7.57
CA PRO A 110 -14.18 -8.00 7.86
C PRO A 110 -13.43 -7.66 6.59
N LEU A 111 -12.59 -6.62 6.65
CA LEU A 111 -11.87 -6.10 5.49
C LEU A 111 -11.06 -7.23 4.82
N LYS A 112 -11.51 -7.67 3.67
CA LYS A 112 -10.82 -8.68 2.84
C LYS A 112 -10.22 -8.00 1.62
N GLY A 113 -8.92 -8.26 1.38
CA GLY A 113 -8.22 -7.72 0.21
C GLY A 113 -7.74 -6.29 0.37
N GLN A 114 -7.78 -5.55 -0.73
CA GLN A 114 -7.33 -4.17 -0.81
C GLN A 114 -8.27 -3.20 -0.10
N LEU A 115 -7.69 -2.28 0.70
CA LEU A 115 -8.45 -1.15 1.24
C LEU A 115 -8.70 -0.10 0.15
N PRO A 116 -9.90 0.52 0.10
CA PRO A 116 -10.14 1.70 -0.70
C PRO A 116 -9.13 2.81 -0.40
N VAL A 117 -8.84 3.66 -1.40
CA VAL A 117 -7.84 4.74 -1.27
C VAL A 117 -8.23 5.75 -0.18
N ASP A 118 -9.52 5.99 -0.01
CA ASP A 118 -10.11 6.90 0.98
C ASP A 118 -10.55 6.20 2.27
N SER A 119 -10.17 4.94 2.47
CA SER A 119 -10.55 4.18 3.66
C SER A 119 -10.01 4.84 4.93
N PRO A 120 -10.87 5.12 5.94
CA PRO A 120 -10.43 5.65 7.22
C PRO A 120 -9.54 4.66 7.98
N PHE A 121 -9.59 3.38 7.60
CA PHE A 121 -8.82 2.31 8.23
C PHE A 121 -7.45 2.08 7.58
N TYR A 122 -7.11 2.83 6.52
CA TYR A 122 -5.75 2.78 5.97
C TYR A 122 -4.78 3.42 6.96
N THR A 123 -3.74 2.68 7.33
CA THR A 123 -2.70 3.16 8.26
C THR A 123 -1.45 3.49 7.48
N TYR A 124 -1.08 4.77 7.48
CA TYR A 124 0.16 5.26 6.89
C TYR A 124 1.37 4.77 7.71
N ARG A 125 2.42 4.34 7.01
CA ARG A 125 3.62 3.72 7.61
C ARG A 125 4.82 4.64 7.51
N GLY A 126 4.75 5.76 8.20
CA GLY A 126 5.81 6.76 8.19
C GLY A 126 6.00 7.39 6.82
N GLU A 127 7.19 7.21 6.23
CA GLU A 127 7.56 7.84 4.95
C GLU A 127 7.35 6.94 3.73
N ILE A 128 6.89 5.69 3.91
CA ILE A 128 6.85 4.69 2.82
C ILE A 128 5.96 5.17 1.67
N GLU A 129 4.76 5.68 1.98
CA GLU A 129 3.82 6.19 0.99
C GLU A 129 4.42 7.39 0.23
N GLN A 130 5.09 8.27 0.95
CA GLN A 130 5.75 9.45 0.37
C GLN A 130 6.91 9.06 -0.54
N VAL A 131 7.72 8.09 -0.12
CA VAL A 131 8.84 7.56 -0.91
C VAL A 131 8.32 6.92 -2.21
N CYS A 132 7.27 6.10 -2.13
CA CYS A 132 6.63 5.53 -3.32
C CYS A 132 6.06 6.61 -4.25
N ALA A 133 5.37 7.61 -3.67
CA ALA A 133 4.77 8.70 -4.43
C ALA A 133 5.82 9.58 -5.15
N GLN A 134 6.99 9.77 -4.54
CA GLN A 134 8.09 10.51 -5.17
C GLN A 134 8.81 9.67 -6.24
N GLU A 135 9.05 8.39 -5.96
CA GLU A 135 9.77 7.52 -6.89
C GLU A 135 9.01 7.30 -8.19
N VAL A 136 7.67 7.09 -8.11
CA VAL A 136 6.84 6.83 -9.29
C VAL A 136 6.84 7.98 -10.30
N LEU A 137 7.21 9.18 -9.89
CA LEU A 137 7.30 10.35 -10.78
C LEU A 137 8.63 10.42 -11.54
N LYS A 138 9.67 9.70 -11.10
CA LYS A 138 10.99 9.75 -11.74
C LYS A 138 10.97 9.00 -13.08
N PRO A 139 11.62 9.52 -14.13
CA PRO A 139 11.78 8.82 -15.39
C PRO A 139 12.45 7.45 -15.21
N GLY A 140 11.91 6.41 -15.86
CA GLY A 140 12.46 5.06 -15.81
C GLY A 140 12.48 4.43 -14.42
N ALA A 141 11.62 4.86 -13.49
CA ALA A 141 11.59 4.33 -12.13
C ALA A 141 11.18 2.85 -12.07
N LEU A 142 11.74 2.12 -11.12
CA LEU A 142 11.32 0.78 -10.73
C LEU A 142 11.11 0.74 -9.21
N ILE A 143 9.90 0.45 -8.78
CA ILE A 143 9.54 0.22 -7.38
C ILE A 143 9.28 -1.29 -7.19
N ARG A 144 9.86 -1.85 -6.13
CA ARG A 144 9.66 -3.26 -5.75
C ARG A 144 9.06 -3.30 -4.35
N ILE A 145 7.80 -3.72 -4.25
CA ILE A 145 7.12 -3.86 -2.96
C ILE A 145 7.16 -5.32 -2.54
N LYS A 146 7.82 -5.56 -1.41
CA LYS A 146 8.03 -6.88 -0.84
C LYS A 146 7.51 -6.92 0.59
N ALA A 147 6.69 -7.92 0.90
CA ALA A 147 6.23 -8.23 2.26
C ALA A 147 5.52 -9.59 2.27
N PRO A 148 5.30 -10.20 3.43
CA PRO A 148 4.40 -11.35 3.55
C PRO A 148 3.01 -11.03 3.00
N ARG A 149 2.20 -12.05 2.70
CA ARG A 149 0.80 -11.82 2.32
C ARG A 149 0.05 -11.12 3.45
N GLN A 150 -0.99 -10.33 3.08
CA GLN A 150 -1.84 -9.59 4.03
C GLN A 150 -1.12 -8.49 4.84
N PHE A 151 0.04 -8.04 4.38
CA PHE A 151 0.74 -6.88 4.95
C PHE A 151 0.31 -5.54 4.33
N GLY A 152 -0.61 -5.55 3.36
CA GLY A 152 -1.16 -4.34 2.74
C GLY A 152 -0.39 -3.84 1.51
N LYS A 153 0.37 -4.72 0.82
CA LYS A 153 1.09 -4.39 -0.44
C LYS A 153 0.16 -3.75 -1.48
N THR A 154 -0.96 -4.40 -1.77
CA THR A 154 -1.95 -3.92 -2.75
C THR A 154 -2.61 -2.61 -2.32
N SER A 155 -2.84 -2.41 -1.00
CA SER A 155 -3.38 -1.15 -0.49
C SER A 155 -2.38 0.00 -0.62
N LEU A 156 -1.09 -0.23 -0.37
CA LEU A 156 -0.03 0.76 -0.64
C LEU A 156 0.03 1.10 -2.13
N MET A 157 -0.05 0.07 -3.00
CA MET A 157 -0.03 0.31 -4.45
C MET A 157 -1.25 1.09 -4.93
N ALA A 158 -2.43 0.86 -4.33
CA ALA A 158 -3.62 1.66 -4.64
C ALA A 158 -3.42 3.15 -4.33
N GLN A 159 -2.79 3.49 -3.20
CA GLN A 159 -2.40 4.87 -2.86
C GLN A 159 -1.43 5.45 -3.89
N THR A 160 -0.40 4.67 -4.26
CA THR A 160 0.61 5.07 -5.25
C THR A 160 -0.01 5.27 -6.64
N LEU A 161 -0.93 4.39 -7.06
CA LEU A 161 -1.67 4.51 -8.33
C LEU A 161 -2.57 5.74 -8.36
N SER A 162 -3.28 6.02 -7.25
CA SER A 162 -4.09 7.24 -7.13
C SER A 162 -3.22 8.49 -7.29
N HIS A 163 -2.10 8.54 -6.56
CA HIS A 163 -1.15 9.64 -6.67
C HIS A 163 -0.59 9.82 -8.10
N ALA A 164 -0.23 8.71 -8.77
CA ALA A 164 0.27 8.74 -10.14
C ALA A 164 -0.78 9.30 -11.11
N ARG A 165 -2.04 8.87 -11.00
CA ARG A 165 -3.16 9.38 -11.82
C ARG A 165 -3.40 10.87 -11.59
N ASP A 166 -3.38 11.32 -10.34
CA ASP A 166 -3.52 12.74 -9.99
C ASP A 166 -2.40 13.61 -10.59
N ARG A 167 -1.25 13.00 -10.92
CA ARG A 167 -0.12 13.64 -11.61
C ARG A 167 -0.12 13.41 -13.12
N GLY A 168 -1.19 12.85 -13.67
CA GLY A 168 -1.40 12.69 -15.11
C GLY A 168 -0.68 11.48 -15.73
N LEU A 169 -0.19 10.52 -14.93
CA LEU A 169 0.37 9.29 -15.46
C LEU A 169 -0.76 8.36 -15.95
N ARG A 170 -0.54 7.69 -17.08
CA ARG A 170 -1.35 6.53 -17.46
C ARG A 170 -1.00 5.37 -16.52
N THR A 171 -1.96 4.50 -16.24
CA THR A 171 -1.73 3.35 -15.35
C THR A 171 -2.30 2.08 -15.96
N SER A 172 -1.56 0.98 -15.83
CA SER A 172 -2.04 -0.38 -16.11
C SER A 172 -1.64 -1.30 -14.96
N VAL A 173 -2.51 -2.23 -14.59
CA VAL A 173 -2.29 -3.18 -13.51
C VAL A 173 -2.48 -4.59 -14.03
N VAL A 174 -1.39 -5.33 -14.13
CA VAL A 174 -1.40 -6.74 -14.54
C VAL A 174 -1.29 -7.61 -13.30
N ASN A 175 -2.37 -8.30 -12.97
CA ASN A 175 -2.40 -9.27 -11.87
C ASN A 175 -2.26 -10.68 -12.43
N LEU A 176 -1.24 -11.41 -11.98
CA LEU A 176 -0.94 -12.76 -12.45
C LEU A 176 -1.73 -13.84 -11.72
N GLN A 177 -2.44 -13.49 -10.64
CA GLN A 177 -3.23 -14.44 -9.88
C GLN A 177 -4.38 -15.01 -10.72
N GLY A 178 -4.49 -16.34 -10.74
CA GLY A 178 -5.57 -17.04 -11.44
C GLY A 178 -5.40 -17.10 -12.95
N LEU A 179 -4.26 -16.73 -13.50
CA LEU A 179 -3.95 -16.95 -14.90
C LEU A 179 -3.91 -18.46 -15.21
N ASN A 180 -4.48 -18.83 -16.36
CA ASN A 180 -4.55 -20.22 -16.78
C ASN A 180 -3.13 -20.82 -16.91
N CYS A 181 -2.92 -22.00 -16.32
CA CYS A 181 -1.63 -22.68 -16.36
C CYS A 181 -1.14 -22.95 -17.80
N GLN A 182 -2.03 -23.16 -18.77
CA GLN A 182 -1.66 -23.31 -20.19
C GLN A 182 -1.04 -22.04 -20.79
N VAL A 183 -1.41 -20.85 -20.29
CA VAL A 183 -0.79 -19.58 -20.68
C VAL A 183 0.57 -19.43 -20.01
N MET A 184 0.68 -19.83 -18.76
CA MET A 184 1.93 -19.78 -17.97
C MET A 184 3.01 -20.76 -18.49
N GLN A 185 2.60 -21.86 -19.14
CA GLN A 185 3.52 -22.85 -19.71
C GLN A 185 4.06 -22.47 -21.08
N ASP A 186 3.49 -21.48 -21.72
CA ASP A 186 3.85 -21.04 -23.08
C ASP A 186 4.31 -19.56 -23.01
N PRO A 187 5.63 -19.29 -23.06
CA PRO A 187 6.17 -17.93 -22.96
C PRO A 187 5.61 -16.98 -24.02
N ASP A 188 5.36 -17.47 -25.24
CA ASP A 188 4.81 -16.66 -26.32
C ASP A 188 3.37 -16.22 -26.02
N ARG A 189 2.52 -17.16 -25.63
CA ARG A 189 1.13 -16.86 -25.22
C ARG A 189 1.08 -15.95 -24.00
N PHE A 190 1.98 -16.15 -23.04
CA PHE A 190 2.04 -15.32 -21.85
C PHE A 190 2.37 -13.87 -22.21
N LEU A 191 3.39 -13.63 -23.04
CA LEU A 191 3.80 -12.29 -23.41
C LEU A 191 2.78 -11.60 -24.34
N GLN A 192 2.13 -12.34 -25.24
CA GLN A 192 1.00 -11.81 -26.03
C GLN A 192 -0.18 -11.41 -25.11
N TRP A 193 -0.56 -12.28 -24.16
CA TRP A 193 -1.59 -11.98 -23.17
C TRP A 193 -1.21 -10.73 -22.34
N PHE A 194 0.02 -10.63 -21.88
CA PHE A 194 0.53 -9.50 -21.13
C PHE A 194 0.40 -8.18 -21.91
N CYS A 195 0.83 -8.16 -23.16
CA CYS A 195 0.67 -7.01 -24.06
C CYS A 195 -0.81 -6.66 -24.28
N ALA A 196 -1.67 -7.67 -24.50
CA ALA A 196 -3.09 -7.46 -24.73
C ALA A 196 -3.80 -6.86 -23.52
N VAL A 197 -3.45 -7.29 -22.29
CA VAL A 197 -3.98 -6.73 -21.04
C VAL A 197 -3.60 -5.27 -20.91
N VAL A 198 -2.33 -4.94 -21.12
CA VAL A 198 -1.86 -3.54 -21.04
C VAL A 198 -2.52 -2.66 -22.12
N ALA A 199 -2.63 -3.14 -23.36
CA ALA A 199 -3.34 -2.41 -24.41
C ALA A 199 -4.79 -2.13 -24.03
N LYS A 200 -5.51 -3.15 -23.51
CA LYS A 200 -6.89 -3.03 -23.04
C LYS A 200 -7.03 -2.00 -21.92
N ASP A 201 -6.16 -2.04 -20.91
CA ASP A 201 -6.18 -1.09 -19.80
C ASP A 201 -5.96 0.35 -20.25
N LEU A 202 -5.14 0.52 -21.30
CA LEU A 202 -4.89 1.83 -21.92
C LEU A 202 -5.97 2.28 -22.90
N GLY A 203 -7.00 1.45 -23.14
CA GLY A 203 -8.07 1.73 -24.11
C GLY A 203 -7.60 1.67 -25.55
N LEU A 204 -6.51 0.95 -25.84
CA LEU A 204 -5.95 0.82 -27.19
C LEU A 204 -6.47 -0.45 -27.89
N PRO A 205 -6.62 -0.43 -29.22
CA PRO A 205 -6.90 -1.62 -30.01
C PRO A 205 -5.84 -2.71 -29.80
N ASN A 206 -6.23 -3.98 -29.93
CA ASN A 206 -5.26 -5.07 -29.94
C ASN A 206 -4.66 -5.22 -31.34
N GLU A 207 -3.41 -4.83 -31.51
CA GLU A 207 -2.67 -4.92 -32.78
C GLU A 207 -1.61 -6.05 -32.82
N LEU A 208 -1.68 -7.02 -31.89
CA LEU A 208 -0.68 -8.10 -31.81
C LEU A 208 -0.56 -8.87 -33.12
N ALA A 209 -1.68 -9.17 -33.79
CA ALA A 209 -1.65 -9.92 -35.03
C ALA A 209 -0.84 -9.26 -36.17
N SER A 210 -0.66 -7.93 -36.13
CA SER A 210 0.07 -7.17 -37.15
C SER A 210 1.50 -6.77 -36.73
N ARG A 211 1.79 -6.86 -35.42
CA ARG A 211 3.06 -6.35 -34.85
C ARG A 211 3.90 -7.43 -34.18
N TRP A 212 3.37 -8.62 -34.00
CA TRP A 212 4.11 -9.72 -33.39
C TRP A 212 4.92 -10.44 -34.45
N ASP A 213 6.23 -10.59 -34.23
CA ASP A 213 7.13 -11.23 -35.15
C ASP A 213 7.82 -12.41 -34.45
N ASP A 214 7.45 -13.62 -34.88
CA ASP A 214 7.97 -14.86 -34.33
C ASP A 214 9.47 -15.07 -34.64
N LEU A 215 10.02 -14.37 -35.64
CA LEU A 215 11.40 -14.49 -36.04
C LEU A 215 12.38 -14.03 -34.96
N PHE A 216 12.02 -12.98 -34.24
CA PHE A 216 12.88 -12.37 -33.21
C PHE A 216 12.65 -12.95 -31.81
N GLY A 217 11.64 -13.80 -31.63
CA GLY A 217 11.25 -14.39 -30.36
C GLY A 217 10.39 -13.48 -29.47
N SER A 218 9.71 -14.10 -28.51
CA SER A 218 8.63 -13.50 -27.74
C SER A 218 9.04 -12.28 -26.89
N SER A 219 10.20 -12.32 -26.25
CA SER A 219 10.69 -11.21 -25.41
C SER A 219 11.04 -9.97 -26.23
N TYR A 220 11.58 -10.17 -27.44
CA TYR A 220 11.82 -9.07 -28.36
C TYR A 220 10.51 -8.48 -28.87
N SER A 221 9.60 -9.31 -29.37
CA SER A 221 8.31 -8.87 -29.91
C SER A 221 7.48 -8.15 -28.85
N CYS A 222 7.51 -8.62 -27.60
CA CYS A 222 6.88 -7.92 -26.47
C CYS A 222 7.52 -6.54 -26.25
N SER A 223 8.84 -6.46 -26.22
CA SER A 223 9.56 -5.18 -26.03
C SER A 223 9.31 -4.22 -27.18
N ASP A 224 9.33 -4.70 -28.43
CA ASP A 224 9.01 -3.89 -29.60
C ASP A 224 7.56 -3.37 -29.58
N TYR A 225 6.60 -4.19 -29.16
CA TYR A 225 5.21 -3.78 -28.99
C TYR A 225 5.05 -2.65 -27.95
N PHE A 226 5.80 -2.69 -26.87
CA PHE A 226 5.86 -1.60 -25.90
C PHE A 226 6.51 -0.37 -26.50
N GLU A 227 7.67 -0.50 -27.14
CA GLU A 227 8.48 0.60 -27.68
C GLU A 227 7.80 1.34 -28.82
N THR A 228 7.15 0.59 -29.73
CA THR A 228 6.61 1.14 -30.98
C THR A 228 5.12 1.42 -30.92
N TYR A 229 4.38 0.85 -29.94
CA TYR A 229 2.93 0.99 -29.88
C TYR A 229 2.42 1.52 -28.53
N LEU A 230 2.67 0.81 -27.41
CA LEU A 230 2.02 1.15 -26.13
C LEU A 230 2.56 2.44 -25.51
N LEU A 231 3.87 2.64 -25.53
CA LEU A 231 4.50 3.82 -24.94
C LEU A 231 4.25 5.08 -25.78
N PRO A 232 4.37 5.05 -27.13
CA PRO A 232 4.11 6.22 -27.96
C PRO A 232 2.63 6.61 -28.08
N ALA A 233 1.69 5.76 -27.69
CA ALA A 233 0.25 6.01 -27.82
C ALA A 233 -0.22 7.31 -27.15
N ALA A 234 0.53 7.83 -26.17
CA ALA A 234 0.31 9.14 -25.57
C ALA A 234 1.63 9.73 -25.04
N PRO A 235 1.76 11.07 -24.98
CA PRO A 235 2.96 11.73 -24.48
C PRO A 235 3.15 11.57 -22.95
N THR A 236 2.10 11.14 -22.24
CA THR A 236 2.14 10.97 -20.79
C THR A 236 2.80 9.65 -20.39
N PRO A 237 3.60 9.64 -19.32
CA PRO A 237 4.25 8.43 -18.85
C PRO A 237 3.25 7.34 -18.42
N LEU A 238 3.69 6.08 -18.50
CA LEU A 238 2.96 4.89 -18.08
C LEU A 238 3.54 4.34 -16.78
N LEU A 239 2.71 4.18 -15.75
CA LEU A 239 3.00 3.34 -14.59
C LEU A 239 2.38 1.95 -14.83
N LEU A 240 3.23 0.97 -15.08
CA LEU A 240 2.87 -0.43 -15.22
C LEU A 240 3.12 -1.14 -13.88
N VAL A 241 2.06 -1.66 -13.29
CA VAL A 241 2.09 -2.42 -12.05
C VAL A 241 1.91 -3.90 -12.37
N ILE A 242 2.78 -4.75 -11.81
CA ILE A 242 2.70 -6.20 -11.93
C ILE A 242 2.52 -6.77 -10.52
N GLU A 243 1.37 -7.37 -10.26
CA GLU A 243 0.99 -7.97 -8.99
C GLU A 243 1.07 -9.49 -9.02
N GLU A 244 1.31 -10.08 -7.84
CA GLU A 244 1.42 -11.54 -7.63
C GLU A 244 2.48 -12.17 -8.55
N LEU A 245 3.63 -11.49 -8.68
CA LEU A 245 4.73 -11.93 -9.54
C LEU A 245 5.32 -13.28 -9.11
N ASP A 246 5.11 -13.65 -7.86
CA ASP A 246 5.49 -14.94 -7.30
C ASP A 246 4.75 -16.14 -7.94
N GLU A 247 3.64 -15.93 -8.65
CA GLU A 247 2.98 -16.99 -9.44
C GLU A 247 3.89 -17.53 -10.57
N LEU A 248 4.82 -16.71 -11.08
CA LEU A 248 5.77 -17.14 -12.13
C LEU A 248 6.88 -18.09 -11.62
N PHE A 249 7.10 -18.16 -10.31
CA PHE A 249 8.23 -18.94 -9.79
C PHE A 249 8.09 -20.44 -9.96
N ALA A 250 6.86 -20.92 -10.19
CA ALA A 250 6.61 -22.30 -10.59
C ALA A 250 7.02 -22.59 -12.04
N TYR A 251 7.35 -21.56 -12.84
CA TYR A 251 7.66 -21.63 -14.28
C TYR A 251 9.04 -21.00 -14.52
N SER A 252 10.11 -21.72 -14.16
CA SER A 252 11.48 -21.19 -14.08
C SER A 252 11.96 -20.48 -15.33
N ASP A 253 11.71 -21.07 -16.51
CA ASP A 253 12.19 -20.55 -17.80
C ASP A 253 11.45 -19.26 -18.15
N LEU A 254 10.11 -19.26 -18.05
CA LEU A 254 9.29 -18.07 -18.25
C LEU A 254 9.67 -16.95 -17.26
N ALA A 255 9.86 -17.30 -15.98
CA ALA A 255 10.26 -16.35 -14.95
C ALA A 255 11.61 -15.70 -15.29
N THR A 256 12.60 -16.49 -15.71
CA THR A 256 13.94 -16.00 -16.05
C THR A 256 13.89 -15.03 -17.22
N ASP A 257 13.21 -15.38 -18.30
CA ASP A 257 13.09 -14.55 -19.50
C ASP A 257 12.31 -13.27 -19.23
N PHE A 258 11.17 -13.39 -18.54
CA PHE A 258 10.32 -12.23 -18.20
C PHE A 258 11.03 -11.26 -17.27
N PHE A 259 11.72 -11.75 -16.26
CA PHE A 259 12.49 -10.89 -15.34
C PHE A 259 13.69 -10.25 -16.02
N GLY A 260 14.38 -10.97 -16.91
CA GLY A 260 15.44 -10.42 -17.73
C GLY A 260 14.95 -9.27 -18.63
N MET A 261 13.78 -9.46 -19.23
CA MET A 261 13.12 -8.44 -20.06
C MET A 261 12.74 -7.19 -19.23
N LEU A 262 12.09 -7.35 -18.06
CA LEU A 262 11.73 -6.22 -17.19
C LEU A 262 12.97 -5.46 -16.71
N ARG A 263 14.06 -6.18 -16.40
CA ARG A 263 15.33 -5.56 -16.05
C ARG A 263 15.90 -4.75 -17.21
N SER A 264 15.89 -5.29 -18.41
CA SER A 264 16.33 -4.59 -19.62
C SER A 264 15.55 -3.30 -19.85
N TRP A 265 14.21 -3.31 -19.65
CA TRP A 265 13.38 -2.12 -19.76
C TRP A 265 13.76 -1.04 -18.74
N TYR A 266 14.02 -1.45 -17.49
CA TYR A 266 14.49 -0.52 -16.46
C TYR A 266 15.85 0.09 -16.84
N GLU A 267 16.81 -0.72 -17.30
CA GLU A 267 18.13 -0.25 -17.69
C GLU A 267 18.08 0.70 -18.90
N GLN A 268 17.21 0.42 -19.88
CA GLN A 268 16.97 1.30 -21.01
C GLN A 268 16.33 2.63 -20.57
N GLY A 269 15.38 2.59 -19.66
CA GLY A 269 14.74 3.79 -19.10
C GLY A 269 15.66 4.64 -18.22
N ARG A 270 16.65 4.04 -17.60
CA ARG A 270 17.58 4.70 -16.67
C ARG A 270 18.87 5.19 -17.33
N TYR A 271 19.41 4.40 -18.25
CA TYR A 271 20.73 4.59 -18.84
C TYR A 271 20.72 4.57 -20.38
N GLY A 272 19.54 4.51 -20.98
CA GLY A 272 19.37 4.35 -22.42
C GLY A 272 19.95 5.52 -23.22
N LEU A 273 20.45 5.19 -24.41
CA LEU A 273 20.90 6.14 -25.42
C LEU A 273 19.71 7.01 -25.89
N GLU A 274 19.98 8.21 -26.43
CA GLU A 274 18.96 9.12 -26.98
C GLU A 274 17.96 8.44 -27.92
N GLN A 275 18.42 7.42 -28.69
CA GLN A 275 17.59 6.65 -29.62
C GLN A 275 16.50 5.81 -28.95
N ARG A 276 16.59 5.55 -27.65
CA ARG A 276 15.62 4.76 -26.85
C ARG A 276 15.01 5.58 -25.69
N ALA A 277 14.97 6.88 -25.84
CA ALA A 277 14.43 7.80 -24.84
C ALA A 277 12.96 7.49 -24.47
N ILE A 278 12.21 6.78 -25.32
CA ILE A 278 10.83 6.37 -25.05
C ILE A 278 10.69 5.56 -23.76
N TRP A 279 11.67 4.75 -23.41
CA TRP A 279 11.67 3.94 -22.19
C TRP A 279 11.72 4.78 -20.91
N THR A 280 12.16 6.04 -20.98
CA THR A 280 12.07 6.98 -19.86
C THR A 280 10.60 7.27 -19.49
N ASN A 281 9.64 7.00 -20.38
CA ASN A 281 8.22 7.12 -20.13
C ASN A 281 7.60 5.90 -19.43
N LEU A 282 8.33 4.80 -19.27
CA LEU A 282 7.90 3.66 -18.49
C LEU A 282 8.33 3.82 -17.02
N ARG A 283 7.41 3.54 -16.10
CA ARG A 283 7.64 3.32 -14.67
C ARG A 283 7.13 1.94 -14.36
N LEU A 284 7.92 1.16 -13.65
CA LEU A 284 7.57 -0.19 -13.26
C LEU A 284 7.31 -0.26 -11.75
N ALA A 285 6.27 -0.95 -11.36
CA ALA A 285 6.06 -1.36 -9.97
C ALA A 285 5.82 -2.87 -9.91
N ILE A 286 6.63 -3.56 -9.13
CA ILE A 286 6.59 -5.01 -8.98
C ILE A 286 6.19 -5.34 -7.55
N ILE A 287 5.15 -6.16 -7.40
CA ILE A 287 4.63 -6.59 -6.10
C ILE A 287 4.77 -8.10 -5.98
N HIS A 288 5.47 -8.54 -4.95
CA HIS A 288 5.65 -9.97 -4.67
C HIS A 288 5.61 -10.27 -3.17
N SER A 289 5.32 -11.53 -2.83
CA SER A 289 5.32 -12.03 -1.47
C SER A 289 6.70 -12.52 -1.04
N THR A 290 7.01 -12.39 0.26
CA THR A 290 8.19 -13.02 0.87
C THR A 290 7.99 -14.51 1.16
N GLU A 291 6.76 -15.01 1.03
CA GLU A 291 6.41 -16.40 1.32
C GLU A 291 7.00 -17.39 0.32
N VAL A 292 7.37 -16.91 -0.86
CA VAL A 292 7.95 -17.74 -1.91
C VAL A 292 9.44 -17.47 -2.06
N TRP A 293 10.23 -18.52 -2.09
CA TRP A 293 11.68 -18.42 -2.25
C TRP A 293 12.08 -18.47 -3.73
N LEU A 294 12.94 -17.53 -4.12
CA LEU A 294 13.48 -17.42 -5.47
C LEU A 294 14.88 -18.02 -5.55
N PRO A 295 15.07 -19.10 -6.28
CA PRO A 295 16.41 -19.56 -6.66
C PRO A 295 16.95 -18.81 -7.88
N LEU A 296 16.82 -17.48 -7.95
CA LEU A 296 17.28 -16.71 -9.09
C LEU A 296 18.77 -16.41 -9.00
N THR A 297 19.47 -16.63 -10.10
CA THR A 297 20.82 -16.10 -10.30
C THR A 297 20.78 -14.58 -10.22
N LEU A 298 21.48 -14.04 -9.23
CA LEU A 298 21.41 -12.65 -8.76
C LEU A 298 21.64 -11.57 -9.84
N HIS A 299 22.23 -11.90 -10.99
CA HIS A 299 22.68 -10.91 -11.96
C HIS A 299 21.68 -10.54 -13.07
N GLN A 300 20.62 -11.31 -13.27
CA GLN A 300 19.65 -11.10 -14.34
C GLN A 300 18.26 -10.65 -13.85
N SER A 301 18.04 -10.57 -12.54
CA SER A 301 16.75 -10.31 -11.94
C SER A 301 16.49 -8.82 -11.72
N PRO A 302 15.28 -8.30 -11.96
CA PRO A 302 14.87 -6.94 -11.58
C PRO A 302 14.88 -6.73 -10.06
N PHE A 303 15.01 -7.81 -9.28
CA PHE A 303 14.99 -7.77 -7.81
C PHE A 303 16.25 -7.17 -7.16
N ASN A 304 17.29 -6.80 -7.95
CA ASN A 304 18.52 -6.19 -7.44
C ASN A 304 18.67 -4.71 -7.82
N VAL A 305 17.70 -4.15 -8.54
CA VAL A 305 17.74 -2.77 -9.04
C VAL A 305 16.47 -2.01 -8.62
N GLY A 306 16.47 -0.70 -8.77
CA GLY A 306 15.35 0.14 -8.41
C GLY A 306 15.19 0.32 -6.89
N LEU A 307 14.06 0.89 -6.48
CA LEU A 307 13.72 1.13 -5.07
C LEU A 307 13.09 -0.13 -4.47
N LEU A 308 13.70 -0.67 -3.44
CA LEU A 308 13.09 -1.71 -2.60
C LEU A 308 12.26 -1.08 -1.49
N VAL A 309 11.01 -1.49 -1.41
CA VAL A 309 10.07 -1.11 -0.34
C VAL A 309 9.64 -2.37 0.41
N GLU A 310 10.10 -2.50 1.63
CA GLU A 310 9.67 -3.57 2.53
C GLU A 310 8.62 -3.01 3.50
N LEU A 311 7.44 -3.66 3.57
CA LEU A 311 6.38 -3.23 4.46
C LEU A 311 6.59 -3.81 5.86
N PRO A 312 6.80 -2.96 6.89
CA PRO A 312 6.91 -3.42 8.27
C PRO A 312 5.55 -3.80 8.85
N LYS A 313 5.58 -4.45 10.00
CA LYS A 313 4.44 -4.53 10.91
C LYS A 313 4.07 -3.14 11.40
N PHE A 314 2.83 -2.96 11.85
CA PHE A 314 2.43 -1.74 12.55
C PHE A 314 3.20 -1.60 13.86
N ASN A 315 3.64 -0.39 14.14
CA ASN A 315 4.20 -0.05 15.44
C ASN A 315 3.09 0.23 16.48
N PRO A 316 3.39 0.29 17.79
CA PRO A 316 2.38 0.51 18.83
C PRO A 316 1.53 1.77 18.62
N THR A 317 2.14 2.86 18.16
CA THR A 317 1.44 4.13 17.90
C THR A 317 0.46 4.00 16.73
N GLU A 318 0.84 3.31 15.66
CA GLU A 318 -0.03 3.05 14.52
C GLU A 318 -1.23 2.16 14.92
N VAL A 319 -1.00 1.15 15.78
CA VAL A 319 -2.06 0.29 16.31
C VAL A 319 -3.02 1.11 17.18
N GLU A 320 -2.51 2.00 18.05
CA GLU A 320 -3.35 2.86 18.88
C GLU A 320 -4.18 3.85 18.05
N GLN A 321 -3.58 4.49 17.05
CA GLN A 321 -4.31 5.38 16.12
C GLN A 321 -5.42 4.63 15.38
N LEU A 322 -5.14 3.41 14.96
CA LEU A 322 -6.13 2.58 14.28
C LEU A 322 -7.26 2.18 15.25
N THR A 323 -6.92 1.85 16.50
CA THR A 323 -7.89 1.56 17.58
C THR A 323 -8.84 2.73 17.81
N CYS A 324 -8.31 3.97 17.83
CA CYS A 324 -9.14 5.18 17.92
C CYS A 324 -10.13 5.30 16.74
N ARG A 325 -9.69 4.98 15.52
CA ARG A 325 -10.54 5.03 14.32
C ARG A 325 -11.66 3.99 14.35
N TYR A 326 -11.47 2.87 15.04
CA TYR A 326 -12.53 1.89 15.30
C TYR A 326 -13.47 2.27 16.46
N GLY A 327 -13.24 3.42 17.12
CA GLY A 327 -14.11 3.93 18.19
C GLY A 327 -13.96 3.20 19.53
N LEU A 328 -12.89 2.41 19.72
CA LEU A 328 -12.67 1.66 20.96
C LEU A 328 -12.07 2.57 22.04
N ASN A 329 -12.69 2.57 23.25
CA ASN A 329 -12.30 3.40 24.38
C ASN A 329 -12.18 2.60 25.68
N PRO A 330 -11.10 2.76 26.45
CA PRO A 330 -9.91 3.57 26.19
C PRO A 330 -8.97 2.90 25.17
N PRO A 331 -8.48 3.62 24.15
CA PRO A 331 -7.74 3.02 23.04
C PRO A 331 -6.44 2.33 23.48
N GLY A 332 -5.74 2.87 24.47
CA GLY A 332 -4.48 2.33 24.98
C GLY A 332 -4.60 0.90 25.53
N ALA A 333 -5.68 0.58 26.23
CA ALA A 333 -5.89 -0.76 26.77
C ALA A 333 -6.09 -1.80 25.67
N TYR A 334 -6.93 -1.48 24.66
CA TYR A 334 -7.17 -2.33 23.50
C TYR A 334 -5.93 -2.50 22.65
N SER A 335 -5.24 -1.40 22.34
CA SER A 335 -4.03 -1.44 21.51
C SER A 335 -2.90 -2.23 22.14
N GLN A 336 -2.72 -2.13 23.45
CA GLN A 336 -1.72 -2.87 24.21
C GLN A 336 -1.98 -4.38 24.19
N ALA A 337 -3.23 -4.81 24.50
CA ALA A 337 -3.61 -6.22 24.49
C ALA A 337 -3.48 -6.81 23.08
N MET A 338 -3.92 -6.08 22.06
CA MET A 338 -3.79 -6.51 20.66
C MET A 338 -2.33 -6.60 20.22
N PHE A 339 -1.52 -5.57 20.52
CA PHE A 339 -0.11 -5.58 20.14
C PHE A 339 0.65 -6.74 20.80
N ALA A 340 0.35 -7.06 22.05
CA ALA A 340 0.89 -8.23 22.74
C ALA A 340 0.51 -9.53 22.03
N LEU A 341 -0.75 -9.67 21.60
CA LEU A 341 -1.25 -10.88 20.93
C LEU A 341 -0.73 -11.04 19.50
N VAL A 342 -0.88 -10.01 18.64
CA VAL A 342 -0.63 -10.13 17.18
C VAL A 342 0.63 -9.40 16.70
N GLY A 343 1.38 -8.74 17.60
CA GLY A 343 2.68 -8.12 17.30
C GLY A 343 2.64 -7.07 16.19
N GLY A 344 1.54 -6.35 16.03
CA GLY A 344 1.34 -5.36 14.99
C GLY A 344 1.16 -5.93 13.57
N HIS A 345 0.87 -7.22 13.42
CA HIS A 345 0.58 -7.81 12.11
C HIS A 345 -0.62 -7.11 11.45
N PRO A 346 -0.48 -6.48 10.27
CA PRO A 346 -1.50 -5.55 9.74
C PRO A 346 -2.90 -6.18 9.60
N TYR A 347 -3.00 -7.35 9.00
CA TYR A 347 -4.27 -8.04 8.81
C TYR A 347 -4.88 -8.50 10.15
N LEU A 348 -4.08 -9.10 11.03
CA LEU A 348 -4.57 -9.61 12.31
C LEU A 348 -5.00 -8.46 13.23
N THR A 349 -4.30 -7.34 13.21
CA THR A 349 -4.69 -6.12 13.93
C THR A 349 -6.04 -5.61 13.44
N GLN A 350 -6.23 -5.47 12.12
CA GLN A 350 -7.50 -5.06 11.53
C GLN A 350 -8.64 -6.04 11.88
N LEU A 351 -8.35 -7.33 11.84
CA LEU A 351 -9.31 -8.39 12.16
C LEU A 351 -9.77 -8.30 13.63
N CYS A 352 -8.84 -8.18 14.57
CA CYS A 352 -9.16 -8.01 15.99
C CYS A 352 -10.00 -6.75 16.23
N LEU A 353 -9.59 -5.61 15.68
CA LEU A 353 -10.28 -4.34 15.84
C LEU A 353 -11.71 -4.38 15.31
N PHE A 354 -11.91 -5.02 14.17
CA PHE A 354 -13.23 -5.20 13.59
C PHE A 354 -14.16 -5.97 14.53
N TYR A 355 -13.73 -7.13 15.08
CA TYR A 355 -14.56 -7.95 15.95
C TYR A 355 -14.74 -7.33 17.34
N LEU A 356 -13.73 -6.62 17.86
CA LEU A 356 -13.85 -5.83 19.10
C LEU A 356 -14.88 -4.71 18.95
N ALA A 357 -14.85 -3.96 17.84
CA ALA A 357 -15.80 -2.89 17.60
C ALA A 357 -17.25 -3.38 17.42
N GLN A 358 -17.44 -4.62 16.99
CA GLN A 358 -18.76 -5.27 16.93
C GLN A 358 -19.20 -5.93 18.24
N GLY A 359 -18.37 -5.90 19.28
CA GLY A 359 -18.65 -6.58 20.54
C GLY A 359 -18.67 -8.12 20.45
N GLN A 360 -18.09 -8.68 19.38
CA GLN A 360 -17.98 -10.14 19.17
C GLN A 360 -16.68 -10.69 19.74
N LEU A 361 -15.78 -9.83 20.18
CA LEU A 361 -14.54 -10.14 20.87
C LEU A 361 -14.40 -9.15 22.03
N THR A 362 -13.84 -9.58 23.14
CA THR A 362 -13.57 -8.75 24.30
C THR A 362 -12.07 -8.59 24.54
N ILE A 363 -11.69 -7.68 25.44
CA ILE A 363 -10.27 -7.50 25.82
C ILE A 363 -9.76 -8.72 26.62
N GLU A 364 -10.64 -9.33 27.39
CA GLU A 364 -10.38 -10.54 28.16
C GLU A 364 -10.09 -11.73 27.24
N ASP A 365 -10.84 -11.85 26.13
CA ASP A 365 -10.60 -12.90 25.13
C ASP A 365 -9.20 -12.77 24.52
N LEU A 366 -8.72 -11.54 24.25
CA LEU A 366 -7.37 -11.31 23.70
C LEU A 366 -6.25 -11.81 24.63
N SER A 367 -6.53 -11.86 25.93
CA SER A 367 -5.58 -12.32 26.96
C SER A 367 -5.70 -13.79 27.27
N SER A 368 -6.66 -14.49 26.67
CA SER A 368 -6.91 -15.92 26.91
C SER A 368 -5.88 -16.78 26.19
N GLU A 369 -5.42 -17.83 26.85
CA GLU A 369 -4.56 -18.87 26.22
C GLU A 369 -5.28 -19.63 25.10
N ALA A 370 -6.61 -19.65 25.11
CA ALA A 370 -7.42 -20.31 24.09
C ALA A 370 -7.69 -19.43 22.87
N ILE A 371 -7.23 -18.17 22.86
CA ILE A 371 -7.54 -17.21 21.77
C ILE A 371 -7.06 -17.68 20.40
N ALA A 372 -5.96 -18.45 20.33
CA ALA A 372 -5.45 -19.00 19.10
C ALA A 372 -6.42 -19.96 18.39
N TYR A 373 -7.37 -20.53 19.14
CA TYR A 373 -8.43 -21.43 18.61
C TYR A 373 -9.75 -20.69 18.33
N HIS A 374 -9.79 -19.38 18.56
CA HIS A 374 -10.98 -18.61 18.28
C HIS A 374 -11.28 -18.59 16.77
N PRO A 375 -12.54 -18.77 16.34
CA PRO A 375 -12.92 -18.94 14.93
C PRO A 375 -12.42 -17.82 14.00
N ILE A 376 -12.22 -16.60 14.49
CA ILE A 376 -11.76 -15.47 13.70
C ILE A 376 -10.37 -15.69 13.09
N PHE A 377 -9.51 -16.45 13.75
CA PHE A 377 -8.13 -16.73 13.32
C PHE A 377 -8.00 -18.00 12.48
N ASN A 378 -9.01 -18.87 12.47
CA ASN A 378 -8.92 -20.21 11.88
C ASN A 378 -8.48 -20.20 10.41
N SER A 379 -9.05 -19.33 9.57
CA SER A 379 -8.72 -19.31 8.14
C SER A 379 -7.28 -18.86 7.90
N TYR A 380 -6.79 -17.93 8.71
CA TYR A 380 -5.44 -17.41 8.62
C TYR A 380 -4.42 -18.43 9.12
N LEU A 381 -4.63 -18.98 10.33
CA LEU A 381 -3.68 -19.91 10.95
C LEU A 381 -3.62 -21.25 10.22
N ARG A 382 -4.75 -21.77 9.73
CA ARG A 382 -4.77 -22.98 8.88
C ARG A 382 -3.98 -22.77 7.59
N ARG A 383 -4.08 -21.60 6.97
CA ARG A 383 -3.27 -21.31 5.79
C ARG A 383 -1.78 -21.28 6.13
N GLN A 384 -1.38 -20.68 7.25
CA GLN A 384 0.01 -20.71 7.70
C GLN A 384 0.51 -22.13 7.95
N LEU A 385 -0.30 -22.95 8.61
CA LEU A 385 -0.02 -24.37 8.82
C LEU A 385 0.20 -25.09 7.47
N GLN A 386 -0.73 -24.95 6.53
CA GLN A 386 -0.62 -25.60 5.20
C GLN A 386 0.65 -25.21 4.46
N LEU A 387 1.06 -23.94 4.52
CA LEU A 387 2.30 -23.49 3.89
C LEU A 387 3.55 -24.12 4.52
N MET A 388 3.53 -24.34 5.83
CA MET A 388 4.64 -25.02 6.53
C MET A 388 4.67 -26.52 6.26
N GLU A 389 3.50 -27.18 6.14
CA GLU A 389 3.37 -28.60 5.80
C GLU A 389 3.87 -28.94 4.40
N GLN A 390 3.88 -27.96 3.46
CA GLN A 390 4.39 -28.16 2.11
C GLN A 390 5.92 -28.31 2.06
N GLU A 391 6.63 -27.96 3.16
CA GLU A 391 8.09 -28.04 3.23
C GLU A 391 8.51 -29.02 4.33
N PRO A 392 9.28 -30.05 3.98
CA PRO A 392 9.69 -31.07 4.97
C PRO A 392 10.41 -30.46 6.17
N GLY A 393 9.91 -30.75 7.37
CA GLY A 393 10.50 -30.34 8.65
C GLY A 393 10.31 -28.86 9.03
N LEU A 394 9.65 -28.03 8.19
CA LEU A 394 9.46 -26.62 8.51
C LEU A 394 8.44 -26.41 9.62
N LEU A 395 7.37 -27.22 9.65
CA LEU A 395 6.38 -27.21 10.73
C LEU A 395 6.99 -27.66 12.05
N ASP A 396 7.77 -28.74 12.05
CA ASP A 396 8.46 -29.22 13.26
C ASP A 396 9.40 -28.14 13.81
N THR A 397 10.12 -27.45 12.91
CA THR A 397 10.98 -26.33 13.29
C THR A 397 10.18 -25.20 13.94
N MET A 398 9.01 -24.83 13.38
CA MET A 398 8.15 -23.81 13.96
C MET A 398 7.61 -24.21 15.33
N GLN A 399 7.24 -25.48 15.53
CA GLN A 399 6.80 -26.00 16.82
C GLN A 399 7.92 -25.91 17.86
N GLN A 400 9.15 -26.29 17.51
CA GLN A 400 10.32 -26.12 18.38
C GLN A 400 10.55 -24.67 18.80
N VAL A 401 10.41 -23.72 17.86
CA VAL A 401 10.50 -22.27 18.15
C VAL A 401 9.38 -21.85 19.11
N ALA A 402 8.15 -22.30 18.89
CA ALA A 402 7.00 -21.94 19.70
C ALA A 402 7.08 -22.46 21.14
N GLN A 403 7.71 -23.63 21.34
CA GLN A 403 7.91 -24.26 22.65
C GLN A 403 9.10 -23.68 23.43
N ASN A 404 9.96 -22.86 22.79
CA ASN A 404 11.15 -22.30 23.42
C ASN A 404 11.07 -20.76 23.51
N PRO A 405 10.55 -20.21 24.62
CA PRO A 405 10.40 -18.75 24.79
C PRO A 405 11.70 -17.96 24.75
N ALA A 406 12.83 -18.59 25.13
CA ALA A 406 14.16 -17.98 25.07
C ALA A 406 14.70 -17.83 23.63
N GLY A 407 14.05 -18.49 22.66
CA GLY A 407 14.50 -18.58 21.27
C GLY A 407 15.50 -19.69 21.04
N ILE A 408 15.61 -20.12 19.78
CA ILE A 408 16.56 -21.16 19.36
C ILE A 408 17.29 -20.72 18.08
N GLU A 409 18.52 -21.20 17.91
CA GLU A 409 19.24 -21.05 16.63
C GLU A 409 18.64 -21.98 15.59
N LEU A 410 18.42 -21.48 14.38
CA LEU A 410 17.89 -22.25 13.27
C LEU A 410 18.88 -22.36 12.12
N PRO A 411 18.80 -23.44 11.32
CA PRO A 411 19.43 -23.46 10.02
C PRO A 411 19.00 -22.27 9.18
N HIS A 412 19.92 -21.69 8.44
CA HIS A 412 19.68 -20.46 7.68
C HIS A 412 18.46 -20.54 6.75
N GLN A 413 18.29 -21.69 6.08
CA GLN A 413 17.16 -21.91 5.17
C GLN A 413 15.81 -21.88 5.93
N SER A 414 15.68 -22.62 7.04
CA SER A 414 14.46 -22.64 7.86
C SER A 414 14.15 -21.26 8.45
N ALA A 415 15.18 -20.57 8.94
CA ALA A 415 15.03 -19.20 9.46
C ALA A 415 14.50 -18.25 8.36
N TYR A 416 15.09 -18.30 7.17
CA TYR A 416 14.66 -17.48 6.03
C TYR A 416 13.21 -17.76 5.63
N ARG A 417 12.82 -19.05 5.58
CA ARG A 417 11.45 -19.46 5.22
C ARG A 417 10.43 -19.00 6.24
N LEU A 418 10.67 -19.25 7.52
CA LEU A 418 9.77 -18.85 8.61
C LEU A 418 9.68 -17.32 8.74
N GLN A 419 10.76 -16.57 8.49
CA GLN A 419 10.71 -15.11 8.40
C GLN A 419 9.87 -14.65 7.19
N GLY A 420 10.02 -15.30 6.04
CA GLY A 420 9.22 -15.01 4.84
C GLY A 420 7.72 -15.16 5.08
N LEU A 421 7.32 -16.14 5.89
CA LEU A 421 5.96 -16.35 6.37
C LEU A 421 5.54 -15.38 7.50
N SER A 422 6.44 -14.51 7.96
CA SER A 422 6.22 -13.70 9.18
C SER A 422 5.91 -14.51 10.44
N ALA A 423 6.32 -15.78 10.48
CA ALA A 423 6.06 -16.67 11.61
C ALA A 423 7.03 -16.45 12.77
N ILE A 424 8.26 -16.07 12.46
CA ILE A 424 9.31 -15.79 13.45
C ILE A 424 9.91 -14.40 13.31
N THR A 425 10.56 -13.96 14.37
CA THR A 425 11.47 -12.80 14.39
C THR A 425 12.82 -13.27 14.93
N LEU A 426 13.91 -12.79 14.32
CA LEU A 426 15.25 -13.06 14.85
C LEU A 426 15.63 -11.96 15.86
N LYS A 427 16.01 -12.41 17.08
CA LYS A 427 16.60 -11.58 18.14
C LYS A 427 17.97 -12.14 18.46
N ASP A 428 19.02 -11.39 18.19
CA ASP A 428 20.41 -11.83 18.44
C ASP A 428 20.75 -13.24 17.88
N ARG A 429 20.28 -13.52 16.65
CA ARG A 429 20.32 -14.79 15.91
C ARG A 429 19.40 -15.89 16.42
N LEU A 430 18.70 -15.69 17.53
CA LEU A 430 17.72 -16.64 18.03
C LEU A 430 16.35 -16.39 17.40
N ALA A 431 15.73 -17.44 16.91
CA ALA A 431 14.38 -17.40 16.37
C ALA A 431 13.37 -17.46 17.51
N VAL A 432 12.48 -16.50 17.57
CA VAL A 432 11.32 -16.45 18.45
C VAL A 432 10.03 -16.33 17.65
N PRO A 433 8.87 -16.81 18.15
CA PRO A 433 7.60 -16.56 17.47
C PRO A 433 7.37 -15.06 17.23
N SER A 434 6.86 -14.71 16.07
CA SER A 434 6.71 -13.31 15.69
C SER A 434 5.64 -12.56 16.49
N CYS A 435 4.74 -13.30 17.16
CA CYS A 435 3.73 -12.82 18.08
C CYS A 435 3.18 -13.96 18.95
N GLU A 436 2.45 -13.59 20.01
CA GLU A 436 1.89 -14.53 20.97
C GLU A 436 0.87 -15.49 20.34
N LEU A 437 0.07 -15.01 19.37
CA LEU A 437 -0.88 -15.86 18.65
C LEU A 437 -0.21 -17.06 17.97
N TYR A 438 0.95 -16.85 17.35
CA TYR A 438 1.73 -17.94 16.75
C TYR A 438 2.32 -18.87 17.81
N ARG A 439 2.81 -18.31 18.91
CA ARG A 439 3.33 -19.12 20.02
C ARG A 439 2.27 -20.08 20.52
N GLN A 440 1.07 -19.59 20.82
CA GLN A 440 -0.03 -20.42 21.34
C GLN A 440 -0.48 -21.48 20.34
N TYR A 441 -0.60 -21.14 19.07
CA TYR A 441 -1.11 -22.05 18.05
C TYR A 441 -0.13 -23.16 17.67
N PHE A 442 1.17 -22.88 17.61
CA PHE A 442 2.17 -23.84 17.18
C PHE A 442 2.88 -24.56 18.34
N ALA A 443 2.72 -24.14 19.60
CA ALA A 443 3.28 -24.82 20.75
C ALA A 443 2.50 -26.10 21.14
N SER A 444 1.31 -26.30 20.61
CA SER A 444 0.38 -27.39 20.89
C SER A 444 0.66 -28.63 20.04
#